data_19fbb851ac8a7b7a0b21043aac139fc1
#
_entry.id   19fbb851ac8a7b7a0b21043aac139fc1
#
_cell.length_a   1.000
_cell.length_b   1.000
_cell.length_c   1.000
_cell.angle_alpha   90.00
_cell.angle_beta   90.00
_cell.angle_gamma   90.00
#
_symmetry.space_group_name_H-M   'P 1'
#
loop_
_entity.id
_entity.type
_entity.pdbx_description
1 polymer ?
#
loop_
_entity_poly.entity_id
_entity_poly.type
_entity_poly.pdbx_seq_one_letter_code
_entity_poly.pdbx_strand_id
1 'polypeptide(L)'
;MKKKTVLKKMWVAVFMIFSATISGFAQTTTGAKNIVFVHGAFADGSGWENVFRILKSRGYNVTMVQNPLTSLEDDVAATDRILEKQDGPVVLVGHSWGGTVITQVGVSPKVVSLVYVAAFVPEIGESTLDLVKTAPPAPENGILPPDDKGFIYYDKAKFHAGFAADVSKEKADFMYASQGPIHVKAFITPLTQAAWKTKPSYAIVATEDKSINPQIERTMYKRAGAIVTEIQGSHVLFIVKAKEVADVIEAAAIAKSK
;
A
#
# COMPACT_ATOMS: atom_id res chain seq x y z
N MET A 1 22.29 82.22 57.68
CA MET A 1 21.54 80.93 57.79
C MET A 1 21.15 80.46 56.44
N LYS A 2 21.86 79.42 55.88
CA LYS A 2 21.63 78.91 54.54
C LYS A 2 20.85 77.57 54.63
N LYS A 3 19.65 77.54 54.08
CA LYS A 3 18.83 76.29 53.96
C LYS A 3 19.36 75.43 52.81
N LYS A 4 19.78 74.20 53.10
CA LYS A 4 20.13 73.19 52.12
C LYS A 4 18.87 72.41 51.68
N THR A 5 18.52 72.57 50.44
CA THR A 5 17.44 71.79 49.79
C THR A 5 18.00 70.42 49.33
N VAL A 6 17.50 69.34 49.88
CA VAL A 6 17.87 68.01 49.51
C VAL A 6 16.94 67.54 48.37
N LEU A 7 17.51 67.37 47.18
CA LEU A 7 16.81 66.91 46.01
C LEU A 7 16.79 65.34 46.03
N LYS A 8 15.62 64.72 46.28
CA LYS A 8 15.44 63.26 46.18
C LYS A 8 15.35 62.90 44.75
N LYS A 9 16.35 62.15 44.23
CA LYS A 9 16.31 61.52 42.93
C LYS A 9 15.42 60.27 43.03
N MET A 10 14.26 60.30 42.38
CA MET A 10 13.37 59.18 42.22
C MET A 10 13.82 58.39 40.99
N TRP A 11 14.30 57.15 41.18
CA TRP A 11 14.61 56.23 40.11
C TRP A 11 13.32 55.48 39.72
N VAL A 12 12.80 55.72 38.50
CA VAL A 12 11.71 54.95 37.92
C VAL A 12 12.35 53.80 37.22
N ALA A 13 12.25 52.59 37.78
CA ALA A 13 12.64 51.36 37.10
C ALA A 13 11.53 50.98 36.11
N VAL A 14 11.78 51.14 34.81
CA VAL A 14 10.92 50.63 33.73
C VAL A 14 11.19 49.13 33.56
N PHE A 15 10.30 48.30 34.07
CA PHE A 15 10.31 46.86 33.76
C PHE A 15 9.73 46.66 32.37
N MET A 16 10.59 46.44 31.35
CA MET A 16 10.15 45.92 30.05
C MET A 16 9.83 44.43 30.19
N ILE A 17 8.53 44.13 30.24
CA ILE A 17 8.05 42.74 30.10
C ILE A 17 8.19 42.37 28.63
N PHE A 18 9.21 41.59 28.33
CA PHE A 18 9.37 40.93 26.99
C PHE A 18 8.41 39.77 26.95
N SER A 19 7.20 39.98 26.43
CA SER A 19 6.26 38.90 26.12
C SER A 19 6.82 38.13 24.90
N ALA A 20 7.56 37.05 25.17
CA ALA A 20 7.91 36.10 24.15
C ALA A 20 6.63 35.35 23.71
N THR A 21 6.04 35.77 22.61
CA THR A 21 5.01 35.01 21.93
C THR A 21 5.67 33.73 21.36
N ILE A 22 5.59 32.64 22.10
CA ILE A 22 5.88 31.32 21.56
C ILE A 22 4.77 31.04 20.56
N SER A 23 5.02 31.36 19.28
CA SER A 23 4.23 30.82 18.16
C SER A 23 4.48 29.32 18.14
N GLY A 24 3.68 28.60 18.91
CA GLY A 24 3.56 27.15 18.75
C GLY A 24 3.08 26.89 17.32
N PHE A 25 4.00 26.50 16.45
CA PHE A 25 3.61 25.83 15.22
C PHE A 25 2.82 24.59 15.65
N ALA A 26 1.49 24.70 15.66
CA ALA A 26 0.63 23.54 15.68
C ALA A 26 1.03 22.74 14.44
N GLN A 27 1.83 21.70 14.63
CA GLN A 27 2.12 20.72 13.61
C GLN A 27 0.79 20.04 13.32
N THR A 28 0.07 20.58 12.33
CA THR A 28 -1.11 19.92 11.78
C THR A 28 -0.60 18.61 11.19
N THR A 29 -0.72 17.53 11.94
CA THR A 29 -0.53 16.17 11.44
C THR A 29 -1.69 15.89 10.47
N THR A 30 -1.63 16.50 9.29
CA THR A 30 -2.49 16.10 8.20
C THR A 30 -2.02 14.73 7.79
N GLY A 31 -2.87 13.72 7.96
CA GLY A 31 -2.64 12.38 7.44
C GLY A 31 -2.29 12.42 5.95
N ALA A 32 -1.73 11.34 5.42
CA ALA A 32 -1.40 11.26 3.99
C ALA A 32 -2.65 11.53 3.14
N LYS A 33 -2.50 12.38 2.13
CA LYS A 33 -3.58 12.68 1.16
C LYS A 33 -3.41 11.94 -0.15
N ASN A 34 -2.22 11.42 -0.43
CA ASN A 34 -1.91 10.69 -1.65
C ASN A 34 -1.98 9.19 -1.39
N ILE A 35 -2.70 8.48 -2.25
CA ILE A 35 -2.82 7.02 -2.23
C ILE A 35 -2.36 6.52 -3.60
N VAL A 36 -1.38 5.61 -3.61
CA VAL A 36 -0.84 5.01 -4.82
C VAL A 36 -1.13 3.51 -4.79
N PHE A 37 -1.80 3.02 -5.83
CA PHE A 37 -2.14 1.61 -5.99
C PHE A 37 -1.19 0.91 -6.94
N VAL A 38 -0.77 -0.29 -6.56
CA VAL A 38 0.07 -1.20 -7.35
C VAL A 38 -0.69 -2.51 -7.54
N HIS A 39 -1.08 -2.79 -8.79
CA HIS A 39 -1.87 -3.99 -9.12
C HIS A 39 -1.02 -5.26 -9.13
N GLY A 40 -1.68 -6.41 -9.07
CA GLY A 40 -1.08 -7.73 -9.13
C GLY A 40 -0.81 -8.23 -10.56
N ALA A 41 -0.33 -9.47 -10.65
CA ALA A 41 -0.28 -10.22 -11.90
C ALA A 41 -1.69 -10.48 -12.45
N PHE A 42 -1.82 -10.75 -13.72
CA PHE A 42 -3.08 -11.08 -14.41
C PHE A 42 -4.16 -10.00 -14.30
N ALA A 43 -3.77 -8.77 -13.98
CA ALA A 43 -4.64 -7.63 -13.75
C ALA A 43 -3.98 -6.34 -14.25
N ASP A 44 -4.70 -5.24 -14.10
CA ASP A 44 -4.23 -3.89 -14.34
C ASP A 44 -4.80 -2.92 -13.29
N GLY A 45 -4.50 -1.63 -13.40
CA GLY A 45 -4.98 -0.61 -12.48
C GLY A 45 -6.49 -0.37 -12.50
N SER A 46 -7.23 -0.82 -13.53
CA SER A 46 -8.66 -0.55 -13.67
C SER A 46 -9.53 -1.27 -12.62
N GLY A 47 -9.03 -2.41 -12.08
CA GLY A 47 -9.74 -3.14 -11.03
C GLY A 47 -10.02 -2.32 -9.77
N TRP A 48 -9.26 -1.26 -9.54
CA TRP A 48 -9.41 -0.37 -8.38
C TRP A 48 -10.51 0.70 -8.52
N GLU A 49 -11.26 0.74 -9.62
CA GLU A 49 -12.22 1.81 -9.91
C GLU A 49 -13.20 2.09 -8.75
N ASN A 50 -13.78 1.06 -8.15
CA ASN A 50 -14.75 1.24 -7.07
C ASN A 50 -14.11 1.84 -5.81
N VAL A 51 -12.92 1.36 -5.42
CA VAL A 51 -12.15 1.91 -4.29
C VAL A 51 -11.72 3.35 -4.60
N PHE A 52 -11.27 3.61 -5.83
CA PHE A 52 -10.92 4.95 -6.30
C PHE A 52 -12.06 5.94 -6.11
N ARG A 53 -13.28 5.61 -6.56
CA ARG A 53 -14.45 6.48 -6.44
C ARG A 53 -14.73 6.84 -4.98
N ILE A 54 -14.64 5.88 -4.08
CA ILE A 54 -14.87 6.09 -2.64
C ILE A 54 -13.80 7.01 -2.06
N LEU A 55 -12.52 6.73 -2.29
CA LEU A 55 -11.42 7.52 -1.75
C LEU A 55 -11.40 8.95 -2.32
N LYS A 56 -11.71 9.11 -3.61
CA LYS A 56 -11.88 10.44 -4.23
C LYS A 56 -13.00 11.23 -3.56
N SER A 57 -14.14 10.62 -3.27
CA SER A 57 -15.25 11.28 -2.57
C SER A 57 -14.89 11.70 -1.13
N ARG A 58 -13.91 11.03 -0.52
CA ARG A 58 -13.35 11.35 0.80
C ARG A 58 -12.20 12.39 0.76
N GLY A 59 -11.87 12.92 -0.43
CA GLY A 59 -10.89 13.97 -0.62
C GLY A 59 -9.43 13.50 -0.73
N TYR A 60 -9.19 12.22 -1.05
CA TYR A 60 -7.86 11.70 -1.33
C TYR A 60 -7.45 11.92 -2.80
N ASN A 61 -6.16 12.13 -3.03
CA ASN A 61 -5.53 12.04 -4.34
C ASN A 61 -5.17 10.58 -4.60
N VAL A 62 -5.67 10.01 -5.68
CA VAL A 62 -5.52 8.58 -5.95
C VAL A 62 -4.88 8.38 -7.32
N THR A 63 -3.82 7.58 -7.37
CA THR A 63 -3.09 7.25 -8.60
C THR A 63 -2.87 5.74 -8.68
N MET A 64 -3.01 5.15 -9.87
CA MET A 64 -2.70 3.75 -10.15
C MET A 64 -1.38 3.66 -10.90
N VAL A 65 -0.52 2.75 -10.45
CA VAL A 65 0.63 2.31 -11.24
C VAL A 65 0.16 1.30 -12.29
N GLN A 66 0.75 1.35 -13.46
CA GLN A 66 0.62 0.30 -14.48
C GLN A 66 1.95 -0.46 -14.51
N ASN A 67 1.95 -1.64 -13.92
CA ASN A 67 3.13 -2.51 -13.85
C ASN A 67 3.41 -3.12 -15.22
N PRO A 68 4.66 -3.07 -15.73
CA PRO A 68 5.07 -3.81 -16.93
C PRO A 68 4.96 -5.33 -16.79
N LEU A 69 5.05 -5.87 -15.57
CA LEU A 69 5.03 -7.30 -15.26
C LEU A 69 6.16 -8.12 -15.92
N THR A 70 7.25 -7.47 -16.31
CA THR A 70 8.41 -8.06 -16.98
C THR A 70 9.51 -8.47 -16.02
N SER A 71 9.68 -7.73 -14.92
CA SER A 71 10.61 -8.04 -13.83
C SER A 71 10.23 -7.27 -12.57
N LEU A 72 10.78 -7.66 -11.42
CA LEU A 72 10.63 -6.88 -10.18
C LEU A 72 11.19 -5.48 -10.34
N GLU A 73 12.34 -5.35 -10.98
CA GLU A 73 13.01 -4.06 -11.21
C GLU A 73 12.18 -3.11 -12.05
N ASP A 74 11.52 -3.61 -13.11
CA ASP A 74 10.68 -2.79 -14.00
C ASP A 74 9.44 -2.29 -13.27
N ASP A 75 8.78 -3.15 -12.48
CA ASP A 75 7.58 -2.80 -11.71
C ASP A 75 7.92 -1.82 -10.56
N VAL A 76 9.06 -2.02 -9.89
CA VAL A 76 9.61 -1.06 -8.91
C VAL A 76 9.88 0.28 -9.57
N ALA A 77 10.55 0.32 -10.73
CA ALA A 77 10.82 1.55 -11.45
C ALA A 77 9.54 2.25 -11.92
N ALA A 78 8.51 1.49 -12.33
CA ALA A 78 7.20 2.05 -12.67
C ALA A 78 6.53 2.70 -11.46
N THR A 79 6.61 2.05 -10.29
CA THR A 79 6.04 2.55 -9.04
C THR A 79 6.80 3.80 -8.57
N ASP A 80 8.12 3.79 -8.61
CA ASP A 80 8.97 4.90 -8.16
C ASP A 80 8.69 6.18 -8.98
N ARG A 81 8.56 6.07 -10.30
CA ARG A 81 8.15 7.20 -11.17
C ARG A 81 6.82 7.85 -10.75
N ILE A 82 5.88 7.05 -10.22
CA ILE A 82 4.60 7.59 -9.71
C ILE A 82 4.79 8.22 -8.33
N LEU A 83 5.60 7.61 -7.46
CA LEU A 83 5.93 8.17 -6.15
C LEU A 83 6.64 9.52 -6.27
N GLU A 84 7.57 9.67 -7.20
CA GLU A 84 8.29 10.93 -7.45
C GLU A 84 7.34 12.09 -7.80
N LYS A 85 6.25 11.82 -8.50
CA LYS A 85 5.24 12.81 -8.89
C LYS A 85 4.29 13.23 -7.77
N GLN A 86 4.28 12.54 -6.64
CA GLN A 86 3.41 12.90 -5.53
C GLN A 86 3.93 14.14 -4.81
N ASP A 87 3.05 15.06 -4.47
CA ASP A 87 3.32 16.34 -3.82
C ASP A 87 3.43 16.26 -2.29
N GLY A 88 3.28 15.07 -1.71
CA GLY A 88 3.30 14.87 -0.26
C GLY A 88 3.38 13.40 0.16
N PRO A 89 3.10 13.10 1.44
CA PRO A 89 3.12 11.75 1.99
C PRO A 89 2.14 10.81 1.27
N VAL A 90 2.56 9.56 1.09
CA VAL A 90 1.85 8.52 0.33
C VAL A 90 1.51 7.33 1.20
N VAL A 91 0.26 6.86 1.12
CA VAL A 91 -0.12 5.48 1.45
C VAL A 91 0.10 4.63 0.20
N LEU A 92 0.96 3.63 0.28
CA LEU A 92 1.25 2.75 -0.84
C LEU A 92 0.48 1.42 -0.67
N VAL A 93 -0.39 1.12 -1.63
CA VAL A 93 -1.31 -0.02 -1.57
C VAL A 93 -0.92 -1.04 -2.63
N GLY A 94 -0.69 -2.29 -2.23
CA GLY A 94 -0.34 -3.39 -3.14
C GLY A 94 -1.35 -4.52 -3.09
N HIS A 95 -1.80 -4.99 -4.25
CA HIS A 95 -2.60 -6.20 -4.38
C HIS A 95 -1.74 -7.34 -4.93
N SER A 96 -1.88 -8.54 -4.35
CA SER A 96 -1.25 -9.76 -4.88
C SER A 96 0.27 -9.58 -5.09
N TRP A 97 0.77 -9.79 -6.32
CA TRP A 97 2.15 -9.47 -6.73
C TRP A 97 2.56 -8.02 -6.39
N GLY A 98 1.63 -7.07 -6.49
CA GLY A 98 1.89 -5.68 -6.10
C GLY A 98 2.36 -5.52 -4.66
N GLY A 99 2.05 -6.47 -3.77
CA GLY A 99 2.59 -6.52 -2.41
C GLY A 99 4.11 -6.71 -2.37
N THR A 100 4.66 -7.57 -3.23
CA THR A 100 6.11 -7.73 -3.42
C THR A 100 6.74 -6.42 -3.89
N VAL A 101 6.13 -5.76 -4.88
CA VAL A 101 6.62 -4.48 -5.41
C VAL A 101 6.64 -3.40 -4.33
N ILE A 102 5.53 -3.23 -3.57
CA ILE A 102 5.48 -2.20 -2.51
C ILE A 102 6.40 -2.53 -1.33
N THR A 103 6.68 -3.80 -1.09
CA THR A 103 7.66 -4.21 -0.08
C THR A 103 9.06 -3.75 -0.46
N GLN A 104 9.43 -3.86 -1.74
CA GLN A 104 10.72 -3.44 -2.26
C GLN A 104 10.86 -1.91 -2.31
N VAL A 105 9.89 -1.20 -2.93
CA VAL A 105 10.00 0.25 -3.19
C VAL A 105 9.54 1.12 -2.02
N GLY A 106 8.76 0.57 -1.10
CA GLY A 106 8.12 1.31 0.01
C GLY A 106 9.07 1.89 1.06
N VAL A 107 10.39 1.61 0.95
CA VAL A 107 11.44 2.29 1.74
C VAL A 107 11.59 3.77 1.37
N SER A 108 11.02 4.20 0.26
CA SER A 108 10.98 5.61 -0.16
C SER A 108 10.54 6.53 0.98
N PRO A 109 11.21 7.69 1.19
CA PRO A 109 10.85 8.63 2.23
C PRO A 109 9.44 9.24 2.05
N LYS A 110 8.89 9.21 0.84
CA LYS A 110 7.51 9.64 0.56
C LYS A 110 6.45 8.68 1.11
N VAL A 111 6.78 7.41 1.26
CA VAL A 111 5.85 6.39 1.77
C VAL A 111 5.78 6.45 3.29
N VAL A 112 4.60 6.68 3.83
CA VAL A 112 4.36 6.77 5.29
C VAL A 112 3.68 5.54 5.86
N SER A 113 2.98 4.77 5.03
CA SER A 113 2.37 3.49 5.42
C SER A 113 2.15 2.58 4.21
N LEU A 114 2.02 1.29 4.47
CA LEU A 114 1.80 0.24 3.48
C LEU A 114 0.44 -0.41 3.74
N VAL A 115 -0.27 -0.75 2.65
CA VAL A 115 -1.51 -1.54 2.73
C VAL A 115 -1.40 -2.72 1.78
N TYR A 116 -1.49 -3.92 2.30
CA TYR A 116 -1.44 -5.17 1.56
C TYR A 116 -2.86 -5.72 1.40
N VAL A 117 -3.32 -5.92 0.18
CA VAL A 117 -4.67 -6.42 -0.10
C VAL A 117 -4.55 -7.77 -0.80
N ALA A 118 -4.86 -8.88 -0.12
CA ALA A 118 -4.67 -10.23 -0.64
C ALA A 118 -3.29 -10.37 -1.34
N ALA A 119 -2.20 -10.05 -0.62
CA ALA A 119 -0.92 -9.72 -1.24
C ALA A 119 0.28 -10.39 -0.58
N PHE A 120 1.34 -10.59 -1.37
CA PHE A 120 2.62 -11.10 -0.87
C PHE A 120 3.39 -10.05 -0.06
N VAL A 121 4.07 -10.52 1.01
CA VAL A 121 4.91 -9.69 1.88
C VAL A 121 6.25 -10.40 2.12
N PRO A 122 7.14 -10.43 1.14
CA PRO A 122 8.41 -11.11 1.28
C PRO A 122 9.35 -10.43 2.27
N GLU A 123 10.32 -11.21 2.79
CA GLU A 123 11.48 -10.75 3.56
C GLU A 123 12.64 -10.41 2.60
N ILE A 124 13.66 -9.73 3.09
CA ILE A 124 14.93 -9.57 2.37
C ILE A 124 15.50 -10.96 2.06
N GLY A 125 15.87 -11.19 0.82
CA GLY A 125 16.36 -12.48 0.33
C GLY A 125 15.29 -13.49 -0.06
N GLU A 126 13.99 -13.23 0.24
CA GLU A 126 12.88 -14.03 -0.26
C GLU A 126 12.38 -13.53 -1.61
N SER A 127 12.01 -14.47 -2.47
CA SER A 127 11.24 -14.21 -3.68
C SER A 127 9.75 -14.51 -3.46
N THR A 128 8.89 -14.03 -4.35
CA THR A 128 7.46 -14.38 -4.32
C THR A 128 7.26 -15.89 -4.49
N LEU A 129 8.08 -16.53 -5.34
CA LEU A 129 7.99 -17.98 -5.56
C LEU A 129 8.31 -18.79 -4.30
N ASP A 130 9.23 -18.31 -3.44
CA ASP A 130 9.53 -18.98 -2.17
C ASP A 130 8.28 -18.99 -1.26
N LEU A 131 7.53 -17.90 -1.21
CA LEU A 131 6.30 -17.79 -0.44
C LEU A 131 5.18 -18.68 -1.01
N VAL A 132 5.01 -18.69 -2.33
CA VAL A 132 4.01 -19.57 -3.00
C VAL A 132 4.24 -21.04 -2.64
N LYS A 133 5.49 -21.48 -2.49
CA LYS A 133 5.84 -22.88 -2.17
C LYS A 133 5.56 -23.26 -0.70
N THR A 134 5.21 -22.32 0.16
CA THR A 134 5.02 -22.60 1.61
C THR A 134 3.70 -23.32 1.93
N ALA A 135 2.73 -23.31 0.98
CA ALA A 135 1.49 -24.07 1.10
C ALA A 135 1.01 -24.58 -0.28
N PRO A 136 0.25 -25.67 -0.32
CA PRO A 136 -0.29 -26.15 -1.58
C PRO A 136 -1.31 -25.15 -2.16
N PRO A 137 -1.37 -25.02 -3.51
CA PRO A 137 -2.38 -24.20 -4.15
C PRO A 137 -3.79 -24.81 -3.98
N ALA A 138 -4.81 -23.96 -4.01
CA ALA A 138 -6.19 -24.41 -4.05
C ALA A 138 -6.48 -25.18 -5.36
N PRO A 139 -7.42 -26.13 -5.37
CA PRO A 139 -7.79 -26.87 -6.59
C PRO A 139 -8.25 -25.96 -7.74
N GLU A 140 -8.87 -24.84 -7.40
CA GLU A 140 -9.36 -23.82 -8.33
C GLU A 140 -8.24 -22.93 -8.89
N ASN A 141 -7.06 -22.93 -8.28
CA ASN A 141 -5.93 -22.13 -8.76
C ASN A 141 -5.62 -22.47 -10.23
N GLY A 142 -5.52 -21.43 -11.03
CA GLY A 142 -5.32 -21.56 -12.49
C GLY A 142 -4.03 -20.92 -13.00
N ILE A 143 -3.06 -20.64 -12.13
CA ILE A 143 -1.76 -20.14 -12.57
C ILE A 143 -1.06 -21.22 -13.39
N LEU A 144 -0.78 -20.92 -14.67
CA LEU A 144 -0.15 -21.85 -15.60
C LEU A 144 1.38 -21.84 -15.44
N PRO A 145 2.07 -22.90 -15.87
CA PRO A 145 3.52 -22.86 -16.05
C PRO A 145 3.94 -21.75 -17.02
N PRO A 146 5.18 -21.22 -16.92
CA PRO A 146 5.70 -20.28 -17.91
C PRO A 146 5.68 -20.88 -19.33
N ASP A 147 5.36 -20.04 -20.31
CA ASP A 147 5.52 -20.37 -21.72
C ASP A 147 7.00 -20.37 -22.15
N ASP A 148 7.29 -20.67 -23.43
CA ASP A 148 8.65 -20.72 -23.98
C ASP A 148 9.41 -19.39 -23.91
N LYS A 149 8.69 -18.28 -23.66
CA LYS A 149 9.25 -16.94 -23.48
C LYS A 149 9.33 -16.52 -22.02
N GLY A 150 8.91 -17.40 -21.11
CA GLY A 150 8.93 -17.16 -19.65
C GLY A 150 7.72 -16.41 -19.11
N PHE A 151 6.65 -16.20 -19.90
CA PHE A 151 5.46 -15.55 -19.45
C PHE A 151 4.45 -16.54 -18.85
N ILE A 152 3.87 -16.14 -17.73
CA ILE A 152 2.87 -16.88 -16.96
C ILE A 152 1.50 -16.24 -17.20
N TYR A 153 0.52 -17.07 -17.49
CA TYR A 153 -0.88 -16.68 -17.67
C TYR A 153 -1.76 -17.40 -16.64
N TYR A 154 -2.99 -16.93 -16.52
CA TYR A 154 -4.01 -17.66 -15.78
C TYR A 154 -4.86 -18.50 -16.73
N ASP A 155 -5.23 -19.72 -16.33
CA ASP A 155 -6.10 -20.61 -17.10
C ASP A 155 -7.51 -20.04 -17.27
N LYS A 156 -8.03 -20.01 -18.49
CA LYS A 156 -9.34 -19.43 -18.81
C LYS A 156 -10.48 -20.11 -18.07
N ALA A 157 -10.46 -21.43 -17.98
CA ALA A 157 -11.56 -22.18 -17.36
C ALA A 157 -11.58 -22.00 -15.83
N LYS A 158 -10.44 -21.70 -15.25
CA LYS A 158 -10.27 -21.51 -13.80
C LYS A 158 -10.31 -20.05 -13.35
N PHE A 159 -10.21 -19.07 -14.26
CA PHE A 159 -10.05 -17.66 -13.92
C PHE A 159 -11.19 -17.15 -13.02
N HIS A 160 -12.46 -17.44 -13.37
CA HIS A 160 -13.58 -17.00 -12.53
C HIS A 160 -13.50 -17.63 -11.13
N ALA A 161 -13.44 -18.96 -11.04
CA ALA A 161 -13.48 -19.66 -9.74
C ALA A 161 -12.21 -19.42 -8.89
N GLY A 162 -11.03 -19.32 -9.52
CA GLY A 162 -9.74 -19.26 -8.84
C GLY A 162 -9.23 -17.85 -8.58
N PHE A 163 -9.66 -16.86 -9.38
CA PHE A 163 -9.16 -15.49 -9.28
C PHE A 163 -10.26 -14.48 -8.91
N ALA A 164 -11.45 -14.59 -9.52
CA ALA A 164 -12.47 -13.54 -9.52
C ALA A 164 -13.87 -14.06 -9.14
N ALA A 165 -13.97 -14.99 -8.18
CA ALA A 165 -15.22 -15.67 -7.84
C ALA A 165 -16.35 -14.73 -7.35
N ASP A 166 -16.02 -13.54 -6.84
CA ASP A 166 -16.98 -12.58 -6.28
C ASP A 166 -17.68 -11.73 -7.34
N VAL A 167 -17.14 -11.64 -8.56
CA VAL A 167 -17.72 -10.82 -9.61
C VAL A 167 -18.59 -11.67 -10.53
N SER A 168 -19.43 -11.02 -11.35
CA SER A 168 -20.19 -11.74 -12.37
C SER A 168 -19.29 -12.44 -13.36
N LYS A 169 -19.79 -13.54 -13.95
CA LYS A 169 -19.05 -14.27 -14.98
C LYS A 169 -18.64 -13.36 -16.15
N GLU A 170 -19.54 -12.48 -16.59
CA GLU A 170 -19.25 -11.49 -17.64
C GLU A 170 -18.07 -10.60 -17.29
N LYS A 171 -18.03 -10.08 -16.05
CA LYS A 171 -16.91 -9.26 -15.55
C LYS A 171 -15.62 -10.08 -15.47
N ALA A 172 -15.68 -11.32 -15.00
CA ALA A 172 -14.53 -12.22 -14.96
C ALA A 172 -14.00 -12.55 -16.37
N ASP A 173 -14.90 -12.79 -17.35
CA ASP A 173 -14.53 -13.02 -18.75
C ASP A 173 -13.81 -11.79 -19.35
N PHE A 174 -14.28 -10.58 -19.05
CA PHE A 174 -13.61 -9.36 -19.46
C PHE A 174 -12.24 -9.20 -18.79
N MET A 175 -12.14 -9.43 -17.48
CA MET A 175 -10.88 -9.36 -16.73
C MET A 175 -9.88 -10.38 -17.26
N TYR A 176 -10.32 -11.60 -17.60
CA TYR A 176 -9.49 -12.60 -18.23
C TYR A 176 -8.95 -12.12 -19.59
N ALA A 177 -9.82 -11.54 -20.43
CA ALA A 177 -9.44 -11.06 -21.76
C ALA A 177 -8.43 -9.90 -21.71
N SER A 178 -8.43 -9.12 -20.62
CA SER A 178 -7.54 -7.98 -20.40
C SER A 178 -6.36 -8.30 -19.46
N GLN A 179 -6.17 -9.57 -19.07
CA GLN A 179 -5.08 -9.92 -18.15
C GLN A 179 -3.69 -9.57 -18.71
N GLY A 180 -2.85 -8.96 -17.86
CA GLY A 180 -1.42 -8.81 -18.14
C GLY A 180 -0.65 -10.06 -17.70
N PRO A 181 0.00 -10.79 -18.63
CA PRO A 181 0.87 -11.90 -18.22
C PRO A 181 2.07 -11.39 -17.45
N ILE A 182 2.56 -12.20 -16.52
CA ILE A 182 3.75 -11.85 -15.76
C ILE A 182 4.94 -12.73 -16.13
N HIS A 183 6.10 -12.15 -16.30
CA HIS A 183 7.31 -12.91 -16.58
C HIS A 183 7.81 -13.63 -15.32
N VAL A 184 8.22 -14.88 -15.45
CA VAL A 184 8.72 -15.70 -14.32
C VAL A 184 9.85 -15.04 -13.53
N LYS A 185 10.69 -14.23 -14.21
CA LYS A 185 11.77 -13.47 -13.58
C LYS A 185 11.25 -12.59 -12.43
N ALA A 186 10.06 -12.01 -12.56
CA ALA A 186 9.45 -11.23 -11.49
C ALA A 186 9.24 -12.09 -10.23
N PHE A 187 8.69 -13.29 -10.37
CA PHE A 187 8.42 -14.16 -9.23
C PHE A 187 9.64 -14.77 -8.56
N ILE A 188 10.73 -14.99 -9.29
CA ILE A 188 11.94 -15.66 -8.77
C ILE A 188 13.00 -14.67 -8.24
N THR A 189 12.86 -13.37 -8.49
CA THR A 189 13.82 -12.37 -8.02
C THR A 189 13.65 -12.12 -6.51
N PRO A 190 14.70 -12.37 -5.69
CA PRO A 190 14.63 -12.09 -4.26
C PRO A 190 14.63 -10.57 -3.99
N LEU A 191 13.95 -10.16 -2.92
CA LEU A 191 13.94 -8.78 -2.47
C LEU A 191 15.28 -8.38 -1.84
N THR A 192 15.67 -7.13 -2.04
CA THR A 192 16.82 -6.49 -1.38
C THR A 192 16.42 -5.52 -0.27
N GLN A 193 15.12 -5.16 -0.22
CA GLN A 193 14.53 -4.28 0.77
C GLN A 193 13.22 -4.90 1.30
N ALA A 194 12.87 -4.58 2.55
CA ALA A 194 11.59 -4.97 3.16
C ALA A 194 11.00 -3.78 3.94
N ALA A 195 10.22 -2.96 3.25
CA ALA A 195 9.70 -1.69 3.76
C ALA A 195 8.85 -1.86 5.04
N TRP A 196 8.17 -3.00 5.21
CA TRP A 196 7.37 -3.31 6.38
C TRP A 196 8.18 -3.36 7.70
N LYS A 197 9.51 -3.51 7.61
CA LYS A 197 10.40 -3.45 8.80
C LYS A 197 10.47 -2.04 9.41
N THR A 198 10.18 -1.01 8.63
CA THR A 198 10.32 0.40 9.06
C THR A 198 9.06 1.23 8.87
N LYS A 199 8.07 0.71 8.14
CA LYS A 199 6.82 1.42 7.85
C LYS A 199 5.63 0.74 8.53
N PRO A 200 4.70 1.51 9.14
CA PRO A 200 3.43 0.97 9.57
C PRO A 200 2.75 0.23 8.43
N SER A 201 2.28 -0.98 8.70
CA SER A 201 1.70 -1.87 7.71
C SER A 201 0.29 -2.30 8.10
N TYR A 202 -0.62 -2.27 7.14
CA TYR A 202 -1.98 -2.74 7.23
C TYR A 202 -2.17 -3.86 6.21
N ALA A 203 -3.04 -4.81 6.50
CA ALA A 203 -3.24 -5.93 5.59
C ALA A 203 -4.69 -6.42 5.60
N ILE A 204 -5.15 -6.84 4.44
CA ILE A 204 -6.45 -7.46 4.24
C ILE A 204 -6.23 -8.90 3.79
N VAL A 205 -6.69 -9.86 4.59
CA VAL A 205 -6.78 -11.27 4.21
C VAL A 205 -8.09 -11.48 3.48
N ALA A 206 -8.03 -12.00 2.25
CA ALA A 206 -9.20 -12.49 1.52
C ALA A 206 -9.49 -13.93 1.95
N THR A 207 -10.54 -14.14 2.77
CA THR A 207 -10.72 -15.45 3.44
C THR A 207 -11.12 -16.58 2.49
N GLU A 208 -11.57 -16.27 1.26
CA GLU A 208 -11.95 -17.20 0.22
C GLU A 208 -11.01 -17.16 -1.00
N ASP A 209 -9.79 -16.61 -0.82
CA ASP A 209 -8.78 -16.52 -1.87
C ASP A 209 -8.35 -17.92 -2.32
N LYS A 210 -8.36 -18.15 -3.65
CA LYS A 210 -7.93 -19.38 -4.29
C LYS A 210 -6.65 -19.18 -5.13
N SER A 211 -6.19 -17.96 -5.27
CA SER A 211 -4.94 -17.59 -5.93
C SER A 211 -3.76 -17.57 -4.95
N ILE A 212 -3.94 -16.93 -3.80
CA ILE A 212 -3.01 -17.04 -2.66
C ILE A 212 -3.74 -17.79 -1.54
N ASN A 213 -3.12 -18.83 -1.00
CA ASN A 213 -3.69 -19.51 0.16
C ASN A 213 -3.79 -18.53 1.34
N PRO A 214 -4.99 -18.30 1.94
CA PRO A 214 -5.17 -17.35 3.05
C PRO A 214 -4.26 -17.61 4.26
N GLN A 215 -3.79 -18.85 4.43
CA GLN A 215 -2.84 -19.17 5.49
C GLN A 215 -1.44 -18.58 5.21
N ILE A 216 -1.03 -18.49 3.94
CA ILE A 216 0.21 -17.80 3.54
C ILE A 216 0.07 -16.31 3.89
N GLU A 217 -1.05 -15.66 3.53
CA GLU A 217 -1.32 -14.26 3.85
C GLU A 217 -1.22 -14.00 5.36
N ARG A 218 -1.93 -14.79 6.18
CA ARG A 218 -1.89 -14.67 7.66
C ARG A 218 -0.48 -14.80 8.21
N THR A 219 0.31 -15.76 7.69
CA THR A 219 1.68 -15.99 8.14
C THR A 219 2.59 -14.82 7.82
N MET A 220 2.52 -14.30 6.59
CA MET A 220 3.30 -13.14 6.16
C MET A 220 2.92 -11.88 6.94
N TYR A 221 1.63 -11.60 7.09
CA TYR A 221 1.13 -10.41 7.77
C TYR A 221 1.45 -10.40 9.27
N LYS A 222 1.38 -11.58 9.91
CA LYS A 222 1.84 -11.75 11.30
C LYS A 222 3.34 -11.46 11.42
N ARG A 223 4.16 -12.00 10.51
CA ARG A 223 5.61 -11.74 10.47
C ARG A 223 5.91 -10.24 10.29
N ALA A 224 5.18 -9.59 9.43
CA ALA A 224 5.33 -8.17 9.16
C ALA A 224 4.80 -7.26 10.29
N GLY A 225 4.13 -7.80 11.32
CA GLY A 225 3.51 -7.01 12.38
C GLY A 225 2.39 -6.09 11.85
N ALA A 226 1.74 -6.47 10.74
CA ALA A 226 0.69 -5.68 10.13
C ALA A 226 -0.59 -5.68 10.98
N ILE A 227 -1.35 -4.57 10.92
CA ILE A 227 -2.72 -4.52 11.43
C ILE A 227 -3.61 -5.24 10.42
N VAL A 228 -4.14 -6.41 10.80
CA VAL A 228 -4.84 -7.30 9.89
C VAL A 228 -6.35 -7.13 10.01
N THR A 229 -7.02 -7.06 8.85
CA THR A 229 -8.49 -7.16 8.71
C THR A 229 -8.78 -8.37 7.82
N GLU A 230 -9.63 -9.29 8.28
CA GLU A 230 -10.10 -10.38 7.43
C GLU A 230 -11.44 -10.02 6.80
N ILE A 231 -11.55 -10.19 5.49
CA ILE A 231 -12.75 -9.88 4.72
C ILE A 231 -13.12 -11.13 3.91
N GLN A 232 -14.39 -11.54 4.00
CA GLN A 232 -14.90 -12.62 3.18
C GLN A 232 -14.95 -12.18 1.73
N GLY A 233 -14.22 -12.89 0.87
CA GLY A 233 -14.17 -12.62 -0.56
C GLY A 233 -13.02 -13.35 -1.25
N SER A 234 -13.06 -13.32 -2.58
CA SER A 234 -12.05 -13.90 -3.47
C SER A 234 -10.79 -13.05 -3.55
N HIS A 235 -9.84 -13.48 -4.38
CA HIS A 235 -8.57 -12.76 -4.61
C HIS A 235 -8.77 -11.29 -5.02
N VAL A 236 -9.85 -10.95 -5.70
CA VAL A 236 -10.18 -9.59 -6.15
C VAL A 236 -11.30 -8.93 -5.32
N LEU A 237 -11.41 -9.30 -4.05
CA LEU A 237 -12.44 -8.81 -3.11
C LEU A 237 -12.62 -7.28 -3.15
N PHE A 238 -11.59 -6.51 -3.45
CA PHE A 238 -11.64 -5.04 -3.52
C PHE A 238 -12.58 -4.49 -4.60
N ILE A 239 -13.00 -5.32 -5.57
CA ILE A 239 -13.98 -4.93 -6.58
C ILE A 239 -15.38 -4.85 -5.96
N VAL A 240 -15.76 -5.83 -5.12
CA VAL A 240 -17.10 -5.96 -4.53
C VAL A 240 -17.17 -5.47 -3.08
N LYS A 241 -16.07 -5.51 -2.35
CA LYS A 241 -15.91 -5.03 -0.97
C LYS A 241 -15.17 -3.69 -0.90
N ALA A 242 -15.40 -2.84 -1.92
CA ALA A 242 -14.64 -1.61 -2.11
C ALA A 242 -14.72 -0.65 -0.91
N LYS A 243 -15.85 -0.62 -0.19
CA LYS A 243 -16.01 0.24 0.99
C LYS A 243 -15.13 -0.25 2.13
N GLU A 244 -15.17 -1.53 2.43
CA GLU A 244 -14.39 -2.13 3.52
C GLU A 244 -12.88 -1.97 3.25
N VAL A 245 -12.46 -2.15 2.00
CA VAL A 245 -11.07 -1.93 1.58
C VAL A 245 -10.67 -0.45 1.70
N ALA A 246 -11.53 0.47 1.25
CA ALA A 246 -11.29 1.90 1.39
C ALA A 246 -11.19 2.34 2.86
N ASP A 247 -11.96 1.74 3.76
CA ASP A 247 -11.91 2.04 5.20
C ASP A 247 -10.56 1.65 5.81
N VAL A 248 -9.98 0.50 5.43
CA VAL A 248 -8.64 0.08 5.87
C VAL A 248 -7.56 1.02 5.32
N ILE A 249 -7.66 1.42 4.04
CA ILE A 249 -6.72 2.35 3.42
C ILE A 249 -6.79 3.72 4.11
N GLU A 250 -7.98 4.21 4.42
CA GLU A 250 -8.16 5.47 5.15
C GLU A 250 -7.59 5.39 6.55
N ALA A 251 -7.78 4.26 7.27
CA ALA A 251 -7.15 4.06 8.57
C ALA A 251 -5.62 4.17 8.49
N ALA A 252 -5.01 3.62 7.44
CA ALA A 252 -3.57 3.75 7.19
C ALA A 252 -3.14 5.20 6.87
N ALA A 253 -4.02 5.98 6.23
CA ALA A 253 -3.74 7.36 5.85
C ALA A 253 -3.80 8.35 7.03
N ILE A 254 -4.69 8.11 7.99
CA ILE A 254 -4.89 8.99 9.16
C ILE A 254 -4.03 8.60 10.37
N ALA A 255 -3.42 7.42 10.34
CA ALA A 255 -2.57 6.96 11.43
C ALA A 255 -1.40 7.94 11.63
N LYS A 256 -1.15 8.31 12.89
CA LYS A 256 0.02 9.11 13.24
C LYS A 256 1.27 8.25 13.00
N SER A 257 2.24 8.78 12.25
CA SER A 257 3.59 8.20 12.23
C SER A 257 4.13 8.18 13.66
N LYS A 258 4.58 7.00 14.08
CA LYS A 258 5.24 6.83 15.38
C LYS A 258 6.60 7.51 15.40
#